data_048eba2045ae23f65f163ddcd7932c0a
#
_entry.id   048eba2045ae23f65f163ddcd7932c0a
#
_cell.length_a   1.000
_cell.length_b   1.000
_cell.length_c   1.000
_cell.angle_alpha   90.00
_cell.angle_beta   90.00
_cell.angle_gamma   90.00
#
_symmetry.space_group_name_H-M   'P 1'
#
loop_
_entity.id
_entity.type
_entity.pdbx_description
1 polymer ?
#
loop_
_entity_poly.entity_id
_entity_poly.type
_entity_poly.pdbx_seq_one_letter_code
_entity_poly.pdbx_strand_id
1 'polypeptide(L)'
;MSRRRICKALAACLVLATLLSAFPAMAAGTEAADSVYRNGNIYTVDEAFSKATALAIKGDRLVYVGGEAGVEAYIGPDTKVVDLGGETVIPGLVEGHMHVAGLGSSLMNLDCFWMPKQAILDLVKAAAEQAKPGEWIQGRGWMNTVWEDTSYPTKEELDAVAPNNPVFLTRACGHMGWANSKAIELAGITPDTPNPQGGEYLKNANGELLGCMTDTAMNPIRELIPELTVEQMQEGLLKAQEQLFSYGLTSAMDAGNSIEVYNEVFVPLYESGELKLRVYGMISHTSAAGETAEYLKSHPIDNENYEPLYNNHLSLRCVKMFADGSLGARSAAM
;
A
#
# COMPACT_ATOMS: atom_id res chain seq x y z
N MET A 1 67.75 32.86 10.36
CA MET A 1 66.24 32.89 10.41
C MET A 1 65.83 33.59 11.68
N SER A 2 65.04 34.66 11.55
CA SER A 2 64.71 35.58 12.66
C SER A 2 63.70 34.90 13.60
N ARG A 3 63.88 35.05 14.94
CA ARG A 3 62.98 34.57 16.00
C ARG A 3 61.48 34.86 15.76
N ARG A 4 61.13 35.92 15.01
CA ARG A 4 59.77 36.28 14.62
C ARG A 4 59.13 35.31 13.59
N ARG A 5 59.93 34.59 12.77
CA ARG A 5 59.38 33.61 11.80
C ARG A 5 59.08 32.26 12.47
N ILE A 6 59.85 31.91 13.51
CA ILE A 6 59.63 30.69 14.28
C ILE A 6 58.35 30.81 15.14
N CYS A 7 58.09 31.97 15.76
CA CYS A 7 56.87 32.18 16.53
C CYS A 7 55.60 32.20 15.67
N LYS A 8 55.67 32.70 14.41
CA LYS A 8 54.51 32.63 13.49
C LYS A 8 54.24 31.22 12.97
N ALA A 9 55.24 30.41 12.75
CA ALA A 9 55.12 29.01 12.36
C ALA A 9 54.54 28.15 13.51
N LEU A 10 54.97 28.37 14.75
CA LEU A 10 54.45 27.69 15.93
C LEU A 10 53.01 28.11 16.25
N ALA A 11 52.64 29.38 16.07
CA ALA A 11 51.27 29.84 16.25
C ALA A 11 50.31 29.27 15.16
N ALA A 12 50.75 29.14 13.90
CA ALA A 12 49.97 28.54 12.83
C ALA A 12 49.80 27.00 13.03
N CYS A 13 50.81 26.30 13.55
CA CYS A 13 50.68 24.86 13.90
C CYS A 13 49.75 24.65 15.12
N LEU A 14 49.75 25.55 16.11
CA LEU A 14 48.82 25.43 17.25
C LEU A 14 47.37 25.71 16.85
N VAL A 15 47.13 26.66 15.94
CA VAL A 15 45.76 26.94 15.43
C VAL A 15 45.27 25.84 14.51
N LEU A 16 46.12 25.17 13.74
CA LEU A 16 45.75 24.02 12.94
C LEU A 16 45.50 22.75 13.81
N ALA A 17 46.25 22.60 14.93
CA ALA A 17 46.04 21.49 15.85
C ALA A 17 44.73 21.63 16.70
N THR A 18 44.28 22.88 16.93
CA THR A 18 43.00 23.12 17.65
C THR A 18 41.78 23.04 16.76
N LEU A 19 41.90 23.07 15.43
CA LEU A 19 40.78 22.86 14.50
C LEU A 19 40.56 21.38 14.15
N LEU A 20 41.47 20.47 14.50
CA LEU A 20 41.33 19.02 14.30
C LEU A 20 40.75 18.26 15.50
N SER A 21 40.36 18.95 16.58
CA SER A 21 39.92 18.27 17.83
C SER A 21 38.48 18.55 18.26
N ALA A 22 37.56 18.75 17.32
CA ALA A 22 36.17 18.98 17.64
C ALA A 22 35.25 17.80 17.25
N PHE A 23 35.80 16.62 16.97
CA PHE A 23 34.98 15.41 16.98
C PHE A 23 35.05 14.81 18.38
N PRO A 24 33.92 14.63 19.07
CA PRO A 24 33.93 13.85 20.30
C PRO A 24 34.52 12.49 19.99
N ALA A 25 35.54 12.08 20.77
CA ALA A 25 36.11 10.74 20.62
C ALA A 25 35.00 9.74 20.83
N MET A 26 34.66 8.95 19.80
CA MET A 26 33.72 7.84 19.93
C MET A 26 34.21 6.98 21.12
N ALA A 27 33.28 6.65 22.02
CA ALA A 27 33.57 5.69 23.06
C ALA A 27 34.03 4.40 22.40
N ALA A 28 35.14 3.82 22.91
CA ALA A 28 35.72 2.62 22.33
C ALA A 28 34.68 1.50 22.24
N GLY A 29 34.25 1.13 21.03
CA GLY A 29 33.25 0.11 20.76
C GLY A 29 31.90 0.62 20.22
N THR A 30 31.66 1.94 20.10
CA THR A 30 30.44 2.47 19.50
C THR A 30 30.68 2.69 18.00
N GLU A 31 29.87 2.01 17.17
CA GLU A 31 29.91 2.22 15.73
C GLU A 31 29.12 3.48 15.35
N ALA A 32 29.66 4.28 14.40
CA ALA A 32 28.98 5.48 13.93
C ALA A 32 27.64 5.14 13.26
N ALA A 33 26.60 5.90 13.58
CA ALA A 33 25.30 5.78 12.95
C ALA A 33 25.30 6.40 11.54
N ASP A 34 24.36 5.96 10.70
CA ASP A 34 24.13 6.56 9.39
C ASP A 34 23.38 7.88 9.54
N SER A 35 22.46 7.95 10.50
CA SER A 35 21.75 9.19 10.83
C SER A 35 21.49 9.32 12.33
N VAL A 36 21.52 10.58 12.77
CA VAL A 36 21.18 11.00 14.13
C VAL A 36 20.11 12.07 14.03
N TYR A 37 19.06 11.91 14.82
CA TYR A 37 17.99 12.89 15.00
C TYR A 37 18.06 13.40 16.42
N ARG A 38 18.04 14.72 16.59
CA ARG A 38 18.22 15.39 17.88
C ARG A 38 17.26 16.55 18.07
N ASN A 39 17.17 17.06 19.31
CA ASN A 39 16.27 18.18 19.67
C ASN A 39 14.81 17.86 19.32
N GLY A 40 14.37 16.63 19.57
CA GLY A 40 13.00 16.16 19.32
C GLY A 40 12.20 15.91 20.59
N ASN A 41 10.90 15.71 20.42
CA ASN A 41 9.98 15.20 21.42
C ASN A 41 9.61 13.77 21.06
N ILE A 42 10.47 12.80 21.39
CA ILE A 42 10.41 11.41 20.92
C ILE A 42 9.65 10.56 21.93
N TYR A 43 8.51 10.01 21.54
CA TYR A 43 7.76 9.04 22.32
C TYR A 43 8.25 7.63 21.99
N THR A 44 8.78 6.90 22.99
CA THR A 44 9.33 5.57 22.77
C THR A 44 8.25 4.49 22.72
N VAL A 45 7.08 4.78 23.28
CA VAL A 45 5.93 3.85 23.42
C VAL A 45 6.35 2.53 24.09
N ASP A 46 7.34 2.60 24.98
CA ASP A 46 7.69 1.52 25.90
C ASP A 46 6.65 1.40 27.03
N GLU A 47 6.77 0.40 27.90
CA GLU A 47 5.84 0.18 29.01
C GLU A 47 5.72 1.40 29.94
N ALA A 48 6.78 2.21 30.07
CA ALA A 48 6.79 3.41 30.91
C ALA A 48 6.33 4.66 30.15
N PHE A 49 6.01 4.58 28.84
CA PHE A 49 5.74 5.73 27.99
C PHE A 49 6.85 6.80 28.07
N SER A 50 8.09 6.33 28.05
CA SER A 50 9.26 7.19 28.18
C SER A 50 9.37 8.18 27.04
N LYS A 51 10.06 9.29 27.30
CA LYS A 51 10.39 10.29 26.30
C LYS A 51 11.90 10.39 26.11
N ALA A 52 12.32 10.53 24.88
CA ALA A 52 13.69 10.81 24.48
C ALA A 52 13.76 12.15 23.73
N THR A 53 14.96 12.69 23.57
CA THR A 53 15.21 13.91 22.78
C THR A 53 16.06 13.64 21.55
N ALA A 54 16.70 12.45 21.49
CA ALA A 54 17.54 12.07 20.37
C ALA A 54 17.45 10.56 20.10
N LEU A 55 17.70 10.18 18.84
CA LEU A 55 17.86 8.81 18.41
C LEU A 55 18.95 8.70 17.33
N ALA A 56 19.53 7.50 17.19
CA ALA A 56 20.50 7.17 16.15
C ALA A 56 20.07 5.91 15.41
N ILE A 57 20.26 5.92 14.08
CA ILE A 57 19.90 4.83 13.18
C ILE A 57 21.15 4.34 12.46
N LYS A 58 21.32 3.01 12.42
CA LYS A 58 22.33 2.30 11.62
C LYS A 58 21.64 1.22 10.81
N GLY A 59 21.73 1.32 9.49
CA GLY A 59 20.95 0.45 8.59
C GLY A 59 19.46 0.57 8.86
N ASP A 60 18.82 -0.52 9.22
CA ASP A 60 17.39 -0.62 9.55
C ASP A 60 17.10 -0.65 11.07
N ARG A 61 18.11 -0.33 11.90
CA ARG A 61 18.01 -0.47 13.36
C ARG A 61 18.22 0.85 14.10
N LEU A 62 17.43 1.05 15.14
CA LEU A 62 17.70 2.05 16.17
C LEU A 62 18.84 1.55 17.03
N VAL A 63 20.00 2.22 16.97
CA VAL A 63 21.18 1.87 17.77
C VAL A 63 21.27 2.71 19.05
N TYR A 64 20.50 3.80 19.12
CA TYR A 64 20.35 4.62 20.30
C TYR A 64 18.97 5.30 20.33
N VAL A 65 18.37 5.37 21.49
CA VAL A 65 17.22 6.21 21.81
C VAL A 65 17.42 6.76 23.22
N GLY A 66 17.46 8.09 23.39
CA GLY A 66 17.73 8.70 24.70
C GLY A 66 17.92 10.20 24.63
N GLY A 67 18.82 10.72 25.47
CA GLY A 67 19.11 12.14 25.57
C GLY A 67 20.23 12.61 24.63
N GLU A 68 20.33 13.92 24.43
CA GLU A 68 21.33 14.59 23.59
C GLU A 68 22.79 14.17 23.90
N ALA A 69 23.13 14.08 25.16
CA ALA A 69 24.50 13.78 25.57
C ALA A 69 24.96 12.36 25.14
N GLY A 70 24.03 11.40 25.11
CA GLY A 70 24.34 10.01 24.76
C GLY A 70 24.44 9.80 23.25
N VAL A 71 23.69 10.56 22.45
CA VAL A 71 23.67 10.39 21.00
C VAL A 71 24.97 10.85 20.34
N GLU A 72 25.72 11.75 20.98
CA GLU A 72 27.01 12.26 20.47
C GLU A 72 28.02 11.14 20.19
N ALA A 73 27.98 10.04 20.95
CA ALA A 73 28.85 8.89 20.77
C ALA A 73 28.61 8.14 19.44
N TYR A 74 27.49 8.39 18.77
CA TYR A 74 27.10 7.76 17.49
C TYR A 74 27.36 8.65 16.27
N ILE A 75 27.84 9.89 16.49
CA ILE A 75 28.13 10.84 15.40
C ILE A 75 29.54 10.61 14.89
N GLY A 76 29.65 10.17 13.63
CA GLY A 76 30.92 10.04 12.89
C GLY A 76 30.99 11.04 11.74
N PRO A 77 32.11 11.01 10.95
CA PRO A 77 32.34 11.94 9.84
C PRO A 77 31.22 11.93 8.77
N ASP A 78 30.63 10.74 8.53
CA ASP A 78 29.64 10.52 7.49
C ASP A 78 28.20 10.48 8.04
N THR A 79 28.03 10.67 9.36
CA THR A 79 26.71 10.63 9.99
C THR A 79 25.87 11.85 9.59
N LYS A 80 24.68 11.62 9.04
CA LYS A 80 23.70 12.68 8.79
C LYS A 80 23.05 13.11 10.11
N VAL A 81 23.27 14.33 10.54
CA VAL A 81 22.64 14.90 11.75
C VAL A 81 21.47 15.77 11.35
N VAL A 82 20.29 15.49 11.93
CA VAL A 82 19.02 16.19 11.70
C VAL A 82 18.55 16.83 13.01
N ASP A 83 18.37 18.14 13.00
CA ASP A 83 17.73 18.87 14.10
C ASP A 83 16.21 18.82 13.89
N LEU A 84 15.49 18.24 14.83
CA LEU A 84 14.03 18.14 14.81
C LEU A 84 13.30 19.42 15.26
N GLY A 85 14.02 20.40 15.80
CA GLY A 85 13.43 21.67 16.19
C GLY A 85 12.30 21.56 17.21
N GLY A 86 12.25 20.52 18.01
CA GLY A 86 11.18 20.23 18.96
C GLY A 86 9.99 19.46 18.37
N GLU A 87 10.06 19.04 17.10
CA GLU A 87 9.01 18.21 16.49
C GLU A 87 8.82 16.89 17.22
N THR A 88 7.59 16.36 17.14
CA THR A 88 7.22 15.11 17.76
C THR A 88 7.51 13.93 16.84
N VAL A 89 8.19 12.94 17.38
CA VAL A 89 8.46 11.65 16.72
C VAL A 89 7.74 10.53 17.48
N ILE A 90 7.06 9.68 16.74
CA ILE A 90 6.41 8.46 17.24
C ILE A 90 6.86 7.25 16.41
N PRO A 91 6.75 6.02 16.93
CA PRO A 91 6.89 4.83 16.10
C PRO A 91 5.88 4.88 14.93
N GLY A 92 6.28 4.32 13.79
CA GLY A 92 5.37 4.19 12.67
C GLY A 92 4.11 3.41 13.05
N LEU A 93 2.97 3.84 12.52
CA LEU A 93 1.69 3.21 12.80
C LEU A 93 1.61 1.82 12.16
N VAL A 94 0.83 0.93 12.77
CA VAL A 94 0.60 -0.44 12.28
C VAL A 94 -0.88 -0.60 11.98
N GLU A 95 -1.24 -0.96 10.75
CA GLU A 95 -2.60 -1.41 10.43
C GLU A 95 -2.78 -2.86 10.85
N GLY A 96 -3.71 -3.11 11.76
CA GLY A 96 -3.91 -4.42 12.39
C GLY A 96 -4.66 -5.44 11.55
N HIS A 97 -5.35 -5.04 10.48
CA HIS A 97 -6.11 -5.97 9.62
C HIS A 97 -6.50 -5.30 8.29
N MET A 98 -5.79 -5.60 7.22
CA MET A 98 -6.11 -5.11 5.89
C MET A 98 -5.75 -6.14 4.81
N HIS A 99 -6.13 -5.86 3.57
CA HIS A 99 -5.68 -6.59 2.39
C HIS A 99 -4.78 -5.67 1.57
N VAL A 100 -3.45 -5.79 1.76
CA VAL A 100 -2.48 -4.87 1.14
C VAL A 100 -2.49 -4.99 -0.39
N ALA A 101 -2.45 -6.22 -0.91
CA ALA A 101 -2.58 -6.46 -2.35
C ALA A 101 -3.95 -6.03 -2.89
N GLY A 102 -5.02 -6.20 -2.09
CA GLY A 102 -6.36 -5.71 -2.42
C GLY A 102 -6.44 -4.18 -2.52
N LEU A 103 -5.78 -3.46 -1.62
CA LEU A 103 -5.62 -2.01 -1.74
C LEU A 103 -4.87 -1.66 -3.02
N GLY A 104 -3.75 -2.34 -3.30
CA GLY A 104 -2.98 -2.14 -4.53
C GLY A 104 -3.84 -2.31 -5.78
N SER A 105 -4.58 -3.40 -5.86
CA SER A 105 -5.50 -3.65 -6.96
C SER A 105 -6.58 -2.56 -7.09
N SER A 106 -7.11 -2.07 -5.97
CA SER A 106 -8.11 -1.00 -6.00
C SER A 106 -7.55 0.34 -6.51
N LEU A 107 -6.28 0.62 -6.24
CA LEU A 107 -5.58 1.83 -6.70
C LEU A 107 -5.19 1.79 -8.18
N MET A 108 -5.28 0.63 -8.82
CA MET A 108 -5.13 0.49 -10.27
C MET A 108 -6.41 0.80 -11.04
N ASN A 109 -7.54 0.92 -10.34
CA ASN A 109 -8.85 1.22 -10.90
C ASN A 109 -9.18 2.72 -10.73
N LEU A 110 -10.14 3.22 -11.53
CA LEU A 110 -10.63 4.59 -11.40
C LEU A 110 -11.37 4.75 -10.07
N ASP A 111 -10.94 5.70 -9.28
CA ASP A 111 -11.63 6.10 -8.04
C ASP A 111 -12.77 7.08 -8.40
N CYS A 112 -14.00 6.60 -8.25
CA CYS A 112 -15.22 7.35 -8.56
C CYS A 112 -15.98 7.78 -7.28
N PHE A 113 -15.39 7.62 -6.08
CA PHE A 113 -16.07 7.94 -4.82
C PHE A 113 -16.31 9.44 -4.71
N TRP A 114 -17.57 9.78 -4.36
CA TRP A 114 -18.04 11.15 -4.11
C TRP A 114 -17.95 12.10 -5.31
N MET A 115 -17.72 11.57 -6.52
CA MET A 115 -17.60 12.37 -7.73
C MET A 115 -18.96 12.64 -8.38
N PRO A 116 -19.16 13.84 -8.96
CA PRO A 116 -20.27 14.10 -9.85
C PRO A 116 -20.15 13.25 -11.12
N LYS A 117 -21.28 12.90 -11.75
CA LYS A 117 -21.32 12.04 -12.94
C LYS A 117 -20.37 12.51 -14.05
N GLN A 118 -20.32 13.82 -14.34
CA GLN A 118 -19.46 14.36 -15.38
C GLN A 118 -17.97 14.14 -15.08
N ALA A 119 -17.54 14.29 -13.83
CA ALA A 119 -16.14 14.04 -13.45
C ALA A 119 -15.75 12.56 -13.62
N ILE A 120 -16.69 11.63 -13.38
CA ILE A 120 -16.46 10.21 -13.65
C ILE A 120 -16.31 9.95 -15.16
N LEU A 121 -17.16 10.56 -15.99
CA LEU A 121 -17.05 10.46 -17.45
C LEU A 121 -15.71 11.04 -17.96
N ASP A 122 -15.27 12.15 -17.38
CA ASP A 122 -13.97 12.76 -17.72
C ASP A 122 -12.79 11.85 -17.33
N LEU A 123 -12.86 11.15 -16.17
CA LEU A 123 -11.88 10.15 -15.78
C LEU A 123 -11.86 8.95 -16.75
N VAL A 124 -13.03 8.42 -17.09
CA VAL A 124 -13.14 7.32 -18.06
C VAL A 124 -12.57 7.72 -19.42
N LYS A 125 -12.85 8.95 -19.87
CA LYS A 125 -12.30 9.50 -21.11
C LYS A 125 -10.78 9.55 -21.07
N ALA A 126 -10.20 10.10 -20.00
CA ALA A 126 -8.76 10.20 -19.85
C ALA A 126 -8.09 8.81 -19.79
N ALA A 127 -8.73 7.82 -19.16
CA ALA A 127 -8.26 6.44 -19.17
C ALA A 127 -8.34 5.82 -20.59
N ALA A 128 -9.45 6.06 -21.32
CA ALA A 128 -9.64 5.54 -22.68
C ALA A 128 -8.63 6.12 -23.68
N GLU A 129 -8.21 7.37 -23.49
CA GLU A 129 -7.18 8.01 -24.33
C GLU A 129 -5.78 7.38 -24.13
N GLN A 130 -5.52 6.75 -22.99
CA GLN A 130 -4.25 6.08 -22.70
C GLN A 130 -4.29 4.57 -22.94
N ALA A 131 -5.46 3.96 -22.86
CA ALA A 131 -5.65 2.52 -23.02
C ALA A 131 -5.57 2.11 -24.50
N LYS A 132 -5.08 0.89 -24.74
CA LYS A 132 -5.17 0.27 -26.08
C LYS A 132 -6.62 -0.08 -26.39
N PRO A 133 -7.03 -0.04 -27.67
CA PRO A 133 -8.36 -0.49 -28.07
C PRO A 133 -8.64 -1.92 -27.58
N GLY A 134 -9.78 -2.12 -26.92
CA GLY A 134 -10.18 -3.40 -26.32
C GLY A 134 -9.67 -3.66 -24.90
N GLU A 135 -8.79 -2.82 -24.38
CA GLU A 135 -8.36 -2.90 -22.98
C GLU A 135 -9.50 -2.45 -22.05
N TRP A 136 -9.68 -3.19 -20.94
CA TRP A 136 -10.75 -2.93 -19.99
C TRP A 136 -10.46 -1.68 -19.16
N ILE A 137 -11.48 -0.84 -18.99
CA ILE A 137 -11.45 0.30 -18.08
C ILE A 137 -12.37 -0.02 -16.91
N GLN A 138 -11.80 -0.05 -15.72
CA GLN A 138 -12.49 -0.40 -14.49
C GLN A 138 -12.48 0.75 -13.50
N GLY A 139 -13.50 0.81 -12.67
CA GLY A 139 -13.58 1.80 -11.60
C GLY A 139 -14.58 1.39 -10.54
N ARG A 140 -14.52 2.09 -9.41
CA ARG A 140 -15.46 1.87 -8.30
C ARG A 140 -15.77 3.18 -7.59
N GLY A 141 -16.99 3.24 -7.05
CA GLY A 141 -17.35 4.32 -6.14
C GLY A 141 -18.45 5.25 -6.63
N TRP A 142 -18.90 5.11 -7.89
CA TRP A 142 -20.01 5.95 -8.37
C TRP A 142 -21.26 5.78 -7.52
N MET A 143 -22.02 6.87 -7.36
CA MET A 143 -23.19 6.87 -6.51
C MET A 143 -24.19 7.93 -7.01
N ASN A 144 -25.18 7.50 -7.78
CA ASN A 144 -26.17 8.40 -8.37
C ASN A 144 -26.98 9.21 -7.34
N THR A 145 -27.10 8.72 -6.13
CA THR A 145 -27.85 9.40 -5.05
C THR A 145 -27.23 10.72 -4.57
N VAL A 146 -25.97 11.00 -4.94
CA VAL A 146 -25.30 12.28 -4.64
C VAL A 146 -25.22 13.21 -5.85
N TRP A 147 -25.77 12.79 -7.00
CA TRP A 147 -25.82 13.61 -8.21
C TRP A 147 -27.06 14.52 -8.22
N GLU A 148 -27.03 15.59 -9.00
CA GLU A 148 -28.20 16.45 -9.21
C GLU A 148 -29.36 15.68 -9.84
N ASP A 149 -29.05 14.89 -10.88
CA ASP A 149 -29.96 13.89 -11.44
C ASP A 149 -29.69 12.54 -10.81
N THR A 150 -30.59 12.09 -9.94
CA THR A 150 -30.47 10.81 -9.23
C THR A 150 -30.87 9.60 -10.07
N SER A 151 -31.21 9.77 -11.36
CA SER A 151 -31.50 8.67 -12.27
C SER A 151 -30.27 7.75 -12.42
N TYR A 152 -30.52 6.51 -12.83
CA TYR A 152 -29.43 5.61 -13.16
C TYR A 152 -28.71 6.10 -14.42
N PRO A 153 -27.37 6.01 -14.46
CA PRO A 153 -26.60 6.35 -15.65
C PRO A 153 -26.84 5.34 -16.76
N THR A 154 -26.54 5.73 -18.00
CA THR A 154 -26.78 4.91 -19.18
C THR A 154 -25.49 4.45 -19.84
N LYS A 155 -25.57 3.35 -20.62
CA LYS A 155 -24.41 2.84 -21.39
C LYS A 155 -23.93 3.85 -22.44
N GLU A 156 -24.85 4.63 -23.02
CA GLU A 156 -24.55 5.65 -24.03
C GLU A 156 -23.64 6.76 -23.51
N GLU A 157 -23.76 7.09 -22.22
CA GLU A 157 -22.88 8.09 -21.58
C GLU A 157 -21.43 7.60 -21.55
N LEU A 158 -21.19 6.30 -21.26
CA LEU A 158 -19.86 5.70 -21.34
C LEU A 158 -19.39 5.46 -22.77
N ASP A 159 -20.29 5.07 -23.67
CA ASP A 159 -19.99 4.89 -25.10
C ASP A 159 -19.42 6.16 -25.73
N ALA A 160 -19.97 7.31 -25.33
CA ALA A 160 -19.53 8.61 -25.82
C ALA A 160 -18.09 8.96 -25.46
N VAL A 161 -17.57 8.46 -24.33
CA VAL A 161 -16.24 8.78 -23.81
C VAL A 161 -15.22 7.65 -23.98
N ALA A 162 -15.68 6.40 -24.15
CA ALA A 162 -14.83 5.22 -24.33
C ALA A 162 -15.39 4.27 -25.42
N PRO A 163 -15.47 4.69 -26.69
CA PRO A 163 -16.11 3.91 -27.76
C PRO A 163 -15.33 2.64 -28.12
N ASN A 164 -14.02 2.59 -27.85
CA ASN A 164 -13.13 1.50 -28.27
C ASN A 164 -12.79 0.52 -27.13
N ASN A 165 -13.15 0.83 -25.90
CA ASN A 165 -12.76 0.10 -24.71
C ASN A 165 -13.98 -0.41 -23.95
N PRO A 166 -14.02 -1.66 -23.50
CA PRO A 166 -15.03 -2.09 -22.56
C PRO A 166 -14.85 -1.38 -21.22
N VAL A 167 -15.94 -0.83 -20.70
CA VAL A 167 -15.96 -0.10 -19.41
C VAL A 167 -16.89 -0.79 -18.45
N PHE A 168 -16.44 -1.01 -17.22
CA PHE A 168 -17.25 -1.51 -16.12
C PHE A 168 -16.93 -0.79 -14.82
N LEU A 169 -17.88 0.00 -14.34
CA LEU A 169 -17.76 0.77 -13.10
C LEU A 169 -18.68 0.18 -12.02
N THR A 170 -18.10 -0.23 -10.89
CA THR A 170 -18.86 -0.75 -9.76
C THR A 170 -19.35 0.39 -8.88
N ARG A 171 -20.64 0.40 -8.50
CA ARG A 171 -21.23 1.36 -7.58
C ARG A 171 -20.58 1.25 -6.19
N ALA A 172 -20.60 2.33 -5.41
CA ALA A 172 -20.02 2.40 -4.06
C ALA A 172 -20.46 1.24 -3.14
N CYS A 173 -21.72 0.84 -3.21
CA CYS A 173 -22.26 -0.28 -2.43
C CYS A 173 -21.73 -1.67 -2.86
N GLY A 174 -21.13 -1.79 -4.05
CA GLY A 174 -20.64 -3.08 -4.58
C GLY A 174 -21.71 -3.96 -5.23
N HIS A 175 -22.99 -3.59 -5.15
CA HIS A 175 -24.14 -4.37 -5.60
C HIS A 175 -24.72 -3.94 -6.96
N MET A 176 -24.10 -2.99 -7.64
CA MET A 176 -24.53 -2.53 -8.96
C MET A 176 -23.31 -2.20 -9.83
N GLY A 177 -23.37 -2.56 -11.10
CA GLY A 177 -22.41 -2.21 -12.14
C GLY A 177 -23.00 -1.26 -13.15
N TRP A 178 -22.18 -0.38 -13.73
CA TRP A 178 -22.46 0.46 -14.88
C TRP A 178 -21.48 0.12 -15.99
N ALA A 179 -22.01 -0.43 -17.07
CA ALA A 179 -21.25 -0.93 -18.22
C ALA A 179 -21.59 -0.15 -19.49
N ASN A 180 -20.64 0.00 -20.37
CA ASN A 180 -20.89 0.50 -21.71
C ASN A 180 -21.37 -0.60 -22.67
N SER A 181 -21.81 -0.21 -23.87
CA SER A 181 -22.30 -1.14 -24.89
C SER A 181 -21.26 -2.21 -25.25
N LYS A 182 -19.97 -1.85 -25.31
CA LYS A 182 -18.90 -2.77 -25.66
C LYS A 182 -18.71 -3.88 -24.61
N ALA A 183 -18.77 -3.56 -23.32
CA ALA A 183 -18.70 -4.55 -22.25
C ALA A 183 -19.94 -5.48 -22.25
N ILE A 184 -21.11 -4.92 -22.51
CA ILE A 184 -22.39 -5.66 -22.61
C ILE A 184 -22.36 -6.63 -23.80
N GLU A 185 -21.89 -6.17 -24.96
CA GLU A 185 -21.73 -6.97 -26.17
C GLU A 185 -20.76 -8.13 -25.98
N LEU A 186 -19.59 -7.87 -25.38
CA LEU A 186 -18.60 -8.92 -25.08
C LEU A 186 -19.17 -9.99 -24.14
N ALA A 187 -20.01 -9.60 -23.19
CA ALA A 187 -20.69 -10.53 -22.28
C ALA A 187 -21.89 -11.28 -22.91
N GLY A 188 -22.20 -11.00 -24.19
CA GLY A 188 -23.33 -11.61 -24.88
C GLY A 188 -24.70 -11.25 -24.29
N ILE A 189 -24.78 -10.13 -23.55
CA ILE A 189 -26.01 -9.69 -22.92
C ILE A 189 -26.84 -8.90 -23.92
N THR A 190 -28.09 -9.30 -24.11
CA THR A 190 -29.05 -8.67 -25.02
C THR A 190 -30.30 -8.23 -24.27
N PRO A 191 -31.19 -7.42 -24.88
CA PRO A 191 -32.49 -7.11 -24.29
C PRO A 191 -33.35 -8.34 -23.95
N ASP A 192 -33.14 -9.45 -24.65
CA ASP A 192 -33.86 -10.70 -24.44
C ASP A 192 -33.20 -11.63 -23.42
N THR A 193 -32.00 -11.30 -22.95
CA THR A 193 -31.32 -12.07 -21.91
C THR A 193 -32.14 -12.05 -20.61
N PRO A 194 -32.51 -13.22 -20.07
CA PRO A 194 -33.29 -13.31 -18.85
C PRO A 194 -32.49 -12.84 -17.65
N ASN A 195 -33.14 -12.22 -16.67
CA ASN A 195 -32.49 -11.90 -15.41
C ASN A 195 -32.04 -13.19 -14.69
N PRO A 196 -30.78 -13.26 -14.21
CA PRO A 196 -30.34 -14.40 -13.42
C PRO A 196 -30.99 -14.38 -12.03
N GLN A 197 -30.99 -15.55 -11.37
CA GLN A 197 -31.45 -15.60 -9.99
C GLN A 197 -30.57 -14.70 -9.09
N GLY A 198 -31.18 -13.74 -8.42
CA GLY A 198 -30.49 -12.82 -7.51
C GLY A 198 -29.83 -11.63 -8.20
N GLY A 199 -30.18 -11.30 -9.46
CA GLY A 199 -29.69 -10.11 -10.17
C GLY A 199 -30.64 -9.65 -11.26
N GLU A 200 -30.44 -8.43 -11.74
CA GLU A 200 -31.31 -7.80 -12.74
C GLU A 200 -30.49 -6.97 -13.73
N TYR A 201 -30.81 -7.09 -15.03
CA TYR A 201 -30.40 -6.17 -16.09
C TYR A 201 -31.42 -5.04 -16.19
N LEU A 202 -31.04 -3.82 -15.81
CA LEU A 202 -31.93 -2.69 -15.83
C LEU A 202 -32.25 -2.28 -17.28
N LYS A 203 -33.52 -2.03 -17.57
CA LYS A 203 -34.01 -1.62 -18.88
C LYS A 203 -34.76 -0.28 -18.78
N ASN A 204 -34.73 0.47 -19.85
CA ASN A 204 -35.55 1.68 -19.98
C ASN A 204 -37.02 1.32 -20.29
N ALA A 205 -37.86 2.34 -20.41
CA ALA A 205 -39.31 2.15 -20.69
C ALA A 205 -39.59 1.46 -22.03
N ASN A 206 -38.64 1.45 -22.96
CA ASN A 206 -38.77 0.79 -24.27
C ASN A 206 -38.27 -0.68 -24.23
N GLY A 207 -37.76 -1.17 -23.06
CA GLY A 207 -37.22 -2.51 -22.93
C GLY A 207 -35.76 -2.64 -23.36
N GLU A 208 -35.05 -1.54 -23.66
CA GLU A 208 -33.66 -1.54 -24.02
C GLU A 208 -32.78 -1.56 -22.77
N LEU A 209 -31.62 -2.23 -22.83
CA LEU A 209 -30.64 -2.26 -21.73
C LEU A 209 -30.13 -0.86 -21.42
N LEU A 210 -30.25 -0.46 -20.16
CA LEU A 210 -29.79 0.84 -19.67
C LEU A 210 -28.27 0.89 -19.52
N GLY A 211 -27.63 -0.25 -19.27
CA GLY A 211 -26.19 -0.35 -18.96
C GLY A 211 -25.93 -0.62 -17.49
N CYS A 212 -26.94 -0.47 -16.64
CA CYS A 212 -26.86 -0.83 -15.23
C CYS A 212 -27.36 -2.26 -14.97
N MET A 213 -26.70 -2.95 -14.02
CA MET A 213 -27.04 -4.31 -13.62
C MET A 213 -26.73 -4.53 -12.14
N THR A 214 -27.48 -5.44 -11.51
CA THR A 214 -27.33 -5.70 -10.07
C THR A 214 -26.80 -7.10 -9.77
N ASP A 215 -26.09 -7.24 -8.67
CA ASP A 215 -25.68 -8.48 -8.02
C ASP A 215 -25.17 -9.55 -9.00
N THR A 216 -25.84 -10.71 -9.10
CA THR A 216 -25.41 -11.81 -9.97
C THR A 216 -25.45 -11.48 -11.46
N ALA A 217 -26.22 -10.47 -11.88
CA ALA A 217 -26.24 -10.01 -13.26
C ALA A 217 -24.92 -9.34 -13.69
N MET A 218 -24.05 -8.96 -12.75
CA MET A 218 -22.70 -8.45 -13.04
C MET A 218 -21.70 -9.56 -13.41
N ASN A 219 -21.96 -10.82 -13.04
CA ASN A 219 -20.98 -11.90 -13.18
C ASN A 219 -20.52 -12.13 -14.63
N PRO A 220 -21.42 -12.15 -15.66
CA PRO A 220 -20.99 -12.36 -17.03
C PRO A 220 -19.98 -11.33 -17.53
N ILE A 221 -20.03 -10.10 -17.04
CA ILE A 221 -19.02 -9.06 -17.36
C ILE A 221 -17.76 -9.25 -16.52
N ARG A 222 -17.91 -9.50 -15.21
CA ARG A 222 -16.77 -9.69 -14.29
C ARG A 222 -15.86 -10.84 -14.69
N GLU A 223 -16.44 -11.94 -15.19
CA GLU A 223 -15.70 -13.12 -15.66
C GLU A 223 -14.87 -12.87 -16.94
N LEU A 224 -15.18 -11.80 -17.69
CA LEU A 224 -14.45 -11.40 -18.87
C LEU A 224 -13.31 -10.42 -18.59
N ILE A 225 -13.33 -9.79 -17.41
CA ILE A 225 -12.28 -8.85 -17.00
C ILE A 225 -11.03 -9.67 -16.72
N PRO A 226 -9.90 -9.41 -17.41
CA PRO A 226 -8.66 -10.14 -17.14
C PRO A 226 -8.18 -9.94 -15.70
N GLU A 227 -7.66 -10.98 -15.11
CA GLU A 227 -6.93 -10.85 -13.85
C GLU A 227 -5.69 -9.97 -14.05
N LEU A 228 -5.26 -9.30 -12.99
CA LEU A 228 -4.04 -8.50 -13.03
C LEU A 228 -2.83 -9.42 -13.24
N THR A 229 -1.91 -9.00 -14.11
CA THR A 229 -0.61 -9.67 -14.22
C THR A 229 0.21 -9.48 -12.96
N VAL A 230 1.25 -10.28 -12.77
CA VAL A 230 2.18 -10.15 -11.63
C VAL A 230 2.78 -8.73 -11.58
N GLU A 231 3.18 -8.19 -12.74
CA GLU A 231 3.75 -6.85 -12.85
C GLU A 231 2.74 -5.76 -12.45
N GLN A 232 1.47 -5.92 -12.84
CA GLN A 232 0.40 -5.00 -12.44
C GLN A 232 0.12 -5.10 -10.93
N MET A 233 0.13 -6.30 -10.36
CA MET A 233 0.00 -6.50 -8.92
C MET A 233 1.17 -5.87 -8.16
N GLN A 234 2.40 -5.98 -8.67
CA GLN A 234 3.59 -5.36 -8.10
C GLN A 234 3.48 -3.81 -8.15
N GLU A 235 3.08 -3.24 -9.28
CA GLU A 235 2.83 -1.79 -9.39
C GLU A 235 1.76 -1.33 -8.40
N GLY A 236 0.65 -2.08 -8.31
CA GLY A 236 -0.42 -1.80 -7.35
C GLY A 236 0.09 -1.85 -5.91
N LEU A 237 0.92 -2.83 -5.56
CA LEU A 237 1.49 -2.97 -4.22
C LEU A 237 2.40 -1.79 -3.85
N LEU A 238 3.18 -1.27 -4.79
CA LEU A 238 3.99 -0.06 -4.57
C LEU A 238 3.13 1.18 -4.38
N LYS A 239 2.03 1.33 -5.13
CA LYS A 239 1.04 2.41 -4.90
C LYS A 239 0.39 2.30 -3.52
N ALA A 240 0.06 1.07 -3.09
CA ALA A 240 -0.47 0.83 -1.74
C ALA A 240 0.54 1.25 -0.66
N GLN A 241 1.82 0.92 -0.83
CA GLN A 241 2.88 1.36 0.06
C GLN A 241 2.94 2.89 0.17
N GLU A 242 2.94 3.61 -0.95
CA GLU A 242 2.98 5.07 -0.97
C GLU A 242 1.79 5.67 -0.21
N GLN A 243 0.60 5.15 -0.44
CA GLN A 243 -0.60 5.61 0.26
C GLN A 243 -0.53 5.32 1.76
N LEU A 244 -0.10 4.13 2.17
CA LEU A 244 0.06 3.77 3.58
C LEU A 244 1.09 4.67 4.27
N PHE A 245 2.22 4.92 3.64
CA PHE A 245 3.25 5.82 4.17
C PHE A 245 2.75 7.27 4.29
N SER A 246 1.89 7.74 3.38
CA SER A 246 1.28 9.07 3.49
C SER A 246 0.42 9.24 4.74
N TYR A 247 -0.10 8.14 5.30
CA TYR A 247 -0.86 8.12 6.55
C TYR A 247 0.00 7.79 7.77
N GLY A 248 1.32 7.63 7.61
CA GLY A 248 2.23 7.24 8.69
C GLY A 248 2.19 5.76 9.05
N LEU A 249 1.51 4.93 8.26
CA LEU A 249 1.46 3.48 8.41
C LEU A 249 2.74 2.88 7.82
N THR A 250 3.59 2.28 8.66
CA THR A 250 4.87 1.68 8.24
C THR A 250 4.84 0.15 8.26
N SER A 251 3.78 -0.41 8.84
CA SER A 251 3.56 -1.86 8.93
C SER A 251 2.09 -2.19 8.73
N ALA A 252 1.82 -3.37 8.18
CA ALA A 252 0.46 -3.87 7.99
C ALA A 252 0.38 -5.36 8.33
N MET A 253 -0.72 -5.77 8.97
CA MET A 253 -1.12 -7.16 9.08
C MET A 253 -2.02 -7.50 7.88
N ASP A 254 -1.43 -8.17 6.89
CA ASP A 254 -2.10 -8.51 5.63
C ASP A 254 -2.99 -9.74 5.80
N ALA A 255 -4.29 -9.54 5.68
CA ALA A 255 -5.33 -10.49 6.10
C ALA A 255 -5.64 -11.59 5.07
N GLY A 256 -4.66 -12.03 4.34
CA GLY A 256 -4.72 -13.24 3.53
C GLY A 256 -4.45 -13.04 2.04
N ASN A 257 -3.33 -13.57 1.62
CA ASN A 257 -3.00 -13.86 0.23
C ASN A 257 -2.58 -15.33 0.11
N SER A 258 -2.56 -15.87 -1.10
CA SER A 258 -1.95 -17.18 -1.35
C SER A 258 -0.44 -17.09 -1.16
N ILE A 259 0.21 -18.23 -0.92
CA ILE A 259 1.68 -18.27 -0.84
C ILE A 259 2.32 -17.89 -2.19
N GLU A 260 1.64 -18.17 -3.29
CA GLU A 260 2.03 -17.79 -4.64
C GLU A 260 2.09 -16.26 -4.78
N VAL A 261 1.06 -15.52 -4.33
CA VAL A 261 1.07 -14.05 -4.34
C VAL A 261 2.21 -13.49 -3.50
N TYR A 262 2.50 -14.05 -2.31
CA TYR A 262 3.66 -13.61 -1.55
C TYR A 262 4.97 -13.85 -2.31
N ASN A 263 5.13 -15.01 -2.95
CA ASN A 263 6.36 -15.37 -3.66
C ASN A 263 6.56 -14.60 -4.97
N GLU A 264 5.48 -14.35 -5.74
CA GLU A 264 5.59 -13.75 -7.07
C GLU A 264 5.44 -12.22 -7.06
N VAL A 265 4.72 -11.67 -6.07
CA VAL A 265 4.45 -10.23 -6.01
C VAL A 265 5.29 -9.54 -4.93
N PHE A 266 5.26 -10.03 -3.68
CA PHE A 266 5.93 -9.35 -2.57
C PHE A 266 7.44 -9.59 -2.55
N VAL A 267 7.86 -10.86 -2.70
CA VAL A 267 9.28 -11.26 -2.58
C VAL A 267 10.18 -10.53 -3.57
N PRO A 268 9.89 -10.47 -4.88
CA PRO A 268 10.75 -9.75 -5.82
C PRO A 268 10.92 -8.27 -5.49
N LEU A 269 9.88 -7.62 -4.98
CA LEU A 269 9.93 -6.21 -4.57
C LEU A 269 10.74 -5.99 -3.28
N TYR A 270 10.78 -6.98 -2.37
CA TYR A 270 11.71 -6.93 -1.24
C TYR A 270 13.16 -7.18 -1.67
N GLU A 271 13.39 -8.10 -2.60
CA GLU A 271 14.72 -8.40 -3.14
C GLU A 271 15.30 -7.22 -3.91
N SER A 272 14.48 -6.49 -4.67
CA SER A 272 14.89 -5.25 -5.35
C SER A 272 15.04 -4.07 -4.39
N GLY A 273 14.49 -4.16 -3.17
CA GLY A 273 14.47 -3.07 -2.20
C GLY A 273 13.46 -1.97 -2.49
N GLU A 274 12.51 -2.19 -3.40
CA GLU A 274 11.45 -1.24 -3.73
C GLU A 274 10.33 -1.27 -2.68
N LEU A 275 9.95 -2.46 -2.19
CA LEU A 275 8.96 -2.61 -1.12
C LEU A 275 9.65 -2.45 0.23
N LYS A 276 9.24 -1.43 0.99
CA LYS A 276 9.77 -1.07 2.31
C LYS A 276 8.72 -1.17 3.43
N LEU A 277 7.45 -1.38 3.07
CA LEU A 277 6.39 -1.64 4.02
C LEU A 277 6.68 -2.94 4.76
N ARG A 278 6.59 -2.95 6.09
CA ARG A 278 6.68 -4.18 6.87
C ARG A 278 5.34 -4.90 6.84
N VAL A 279 5.35 -6.16 6.43
CA VAL A 279 4.13 -6.97 6.30
C VAL A 279 4.19 -8.20 7.18
N TYR A 280 3.22 -8.32 8.07
CA TYR A 280 2.90 -9.58 8.73
C TYR A 280 1.79 -10.26 7.92
N GLY A 281 2.18 -11.20 7.05
CA GLY A 281 1.29 -11.86 6.12
C GLY A 281 0.58 -13.07 6.74
N MET A 282 -0.71 -13.16 6.52
CA MET A 282 -1.52 -14.33 6.83
C MET A 282 -1.72 -15.11 5.54
N ILE A 283 -1.28 -16.38 5.50
CA ILE A 283 -1.44 -17.23 4.32
C ILE A 283 -2.89 -17.66 4.21
N SER A 284 -3.54 -17.42 3.09
CA SER A 284 -4.93 -17.82 2.87
C SER A 284 -5.06 -19.33 2.72
N HIS A 285 -5.97 -19.91 3.48
CA HIS A 285 -6.27 -21.36 3.38
C HIS A 285 -7.17 -21.71 2.19
N THR A 286 -7.79 -20.75 1.54
CA THR A 286 -8.76 -21.00 0.44
C THR A 286 -8.10 -21.36 -0.89
N SER A 287 -6.82 -21.00 -1.07
CA SER A 287 -6.04 -21.39 -2.25
C SER A 287 -5.22 -22.63 -1.93
N ALA A 288 -5.64 -23.78 -2.43
CA ALA A 288 -4.91 -25.04 -2.34
C ALA A 288 -4.40 -25.39 -0.92
N ALA A 289 -5.29 -25.95 -0.08
CA ALA A 289 -4.96 -26.39 1.28
C ALA A 289 -3.65 -27.23 1.36
N GLY A 290 -3.24 -27.88 0.24
CA GLY A 290 -1.98 -28.59 0.10
C GLY A 290 -0.76 -27.69 0.14
N GLU A 291 -0.77 -26.57 -0.57
CA GLU A 291 0.38 -25.66 -0.69
C GLU A 291 0.69 -24.95 0.63
N THR A 292 -0.35 -24.44 1.31
CA THR A 292 -0.19 -23.85 2.65
C THR A 292 0.38 -24.85 3.65
N ALA A 293 -0.11 -26.10 3.63
CA ALA A 293 0.38 -27.15 4.52
C ALA A 293 1.83 -27.56 4.18
N GLU A 294 2.20 -27.59 2.93
CA GLU A 294 3.57 -27.88 2.47
C GLU A 294 4.53 -26.75 2.83
N TYR A 295 4.12 -25.51 2.62
CA TYR A 295 4.89 -24.33 3.07
C TYR A 295 5.15 -24.38 4.57
N LEU A 296 4.15 -24.64 5.41
CA LEU A 296 4.30 -24.70 6.86
C LEU A 296 5.16 -25.88 7.32
N LYS A 297 5.21 -26.99 6.58
CA LYS A 297 6.11 -28.10 6.87
C LYS A 297 7.57 -27.74 6.59
N SER A 298 7.83 -27.02 5.50
CA SER A 298 9.18 -26.59 5.11
C SER A 298 9.65 -25.35 5.89
N HIS A 299 8.71 -24.57 6.44
CA HIS A 299 8.98 -23.37 7.24
C HIS A 299 8.27 -23.47 8.60
N PRO A 300 8.73 -24.36 9.50
CA PRO A 300 8.10 -24.52 10.80
C PRO A 300 8.18 -23.21 11.59
N ILE A 301 7.06 -22.86 12.21
CA ILE A 301 6.99 -21.66 13.06
C ILE A 301 7.68 -21.98 14.40
N ASP A 302 8.93 -21.58 14.51
CA ASP A 302 9.67 -21.56 15.77
C ASP A 302 9.54 -20.15 16.36
N ASN A 303 8.72 -20.01 17.42
CA ASN A 303 8.49 -18.69 18.03
C ASN A 303 9.70 -18.15 18.80
N GLU A 304 10.65 -19.00 19.20
CA GLU A 304 11.82 -18.57 19.96
C GLU A 304 12.97 -18.10 19.04
N ASN A 305 13.07 -18.67 17.84
CA ASN A 305 14.20 -18.43 16.91
C ASN A 305 13.73 -17.91 15.55
N TYR A 306 12.49 -17.38 15.45
CA TYR A 306 11.99 -16.86 14.20
C TYR A 306 12.64 -15.51 13.87
N GLU A 307 13.28 -15.46 12.71
CA GLU A 307 13.73 -14.21 12.12
C GLU A 307 12.85 -13.85 10.92
N PRO A 308 12.27 -12.63 10.91
CA PRO A 308 11.54 -12.14 9.75
C PRO A 308 12.45 -12.07 8.53
N LEU A 309 11.86 -12.35 7.35
CA LEU A 309 12.56 -12.32 6.07
C LEU A 309 12.85 -10.87 5.63
N TYR A 310 13.81 -10.71 4.71
CA TYR A 310 14.13 -9.43 4.06
C TYR A 310 14.35 -8.28 5.05
N ASN A 311 15.31 -8.45 5.97
CA ASN A 311 15.66 -7.46 7.00
C ASN A 311 14.43 -7.01 7.82
N ASN A 312 13.64 -7.96 8.31
CA ASN A 312 12.42 -7.72 9.09
C ASN A 312 11.26 -7.03 8.32
N HIS A 313 11.20 -7.19 7.01
CA HIS A 313 10.10 -6.62 6.22
C HIS A 313 8.95 -7.59 6.00
N LEU A 314 9.19 -8.91 5.94
CA LEU A 314 8.15 -9.91 5.72
C LEU A 314 8.15 -11.00 6.80
N SER A 315 6.97 -11.25 7.37
CA SER A 315 6.73 -12.36 8.30
C SER A 315 5.52 -13.17 7.83
N LEU A 316 5.69 -14.47 7.58
CA LEU A 316 4.62 -15.38 7.17
C LEU A 316 4.42 -16.45 8.26
N ARG A 317 3.63 -16.13 9.30
CA ARG A 317 3.48 -16.94 10.51
C ARG A 317 2.03 -17.19 10.91
N CYS A 318 1.09 -16.82 10.08
CA CYS A 318 -0.33 -16.93 10.36
C CYS A 318 -1.05 -17.51 9.16
N VAL A 319 -2.10 -18.29 9.42
CA VAL A 319 -3.02 -18.80 8.41
C VAL A 319 -4.37 -18.12 8.59
N LYS A 320 -4.89 -17.54 7.52
CA LYS A 320 -6.24 -16.99 7.47
C LYS A 320 -7.23 -18.07 7.08
N MET A 321 -8.24 -18.28 7.90
CA MET A 321 -9.36 -19.19 7.64
C MET A 321 -10.68 -18.48 7.87
N PHE A 322 -11.73 -18.96 7.20
CA PHE A 322 -13.10 -18.50 7.39
C PHE A 322 -13.88 -19.59 8.13
N ALA A 323 -14.49 -19.25 9.26
CA ALA A 323 -15.33 -20.16 10.02
C ALA A 323 -16.75 -20.22 9.46
N ASP A 324 -17.24 -19.12 8.88
CA ASP A 324 -18.59 -18.97 8.31
C ASP A 324 -18.59 -17.83 7.27
N GLY A 325 -19.76 -17.26 7.01
CA GLY A 325 -19.94 -16.19 6.05
C GLY A 325 -19.68 -14.77 6.58
N SER A 326 -20.11 -13.78 5.82
CA SER A 326 -19.95 -12.36 6.14
C SER A 326 -21.16 -11.84 6.95
N LEU A 327 -20.89 -11.13 8.04
CA LEU A 327 -21.92 -10.46 8.84
C LEU A 327 -22.68 -9.39 8.02
N GLY A 328 -21.95 -8.56 7.28
CA GLY A 328 -22.52 -7.51 6.44
C GLY A 328 -23.41 -8.03 5.31
N ALA A 329 -23.08 -9.19 4.75
CA ALA A 329 -23.89 -9.87 3.74
C ALA A 329 -24.95 -10.80 4.33
N ARG A 330 -25.08 -10.88 5.67
CA ARG A 330 -26.03 -11.76 6.39
C ARG A 330 -25.87 -13.24 6.04
N SER A 331 -24.65 -13.67 5.73
CA SER A 331 -24.30 -15.06 5.44
C SER A 331 -23.50 -15.72 6.57
N ALA A 332 -23.19 -14.98 7.64
CA ALA A 332 -22.60 -15.54 8.85
C ALA A 332 -23.63 -16.36 9.63
N ALA A 333 -23.16 -17.40 10.30
CA ALA A 333 -23.99 -18.23 11.20
C ALA A 333 -24.20 -17.49 12.54
N MET A 334 -25.31 -16.76 12.66
CA MET A 334 -25.69 -16.00 13.86
C MET A 334 -26.99 -16.52 14.46
#